data_c2eaeedbd2f662cfa6d8b20c61654a7a
#
_entry.id   c2eaeedbd2f662cfa6d8b20c61654a7a
#
_cell.length_a   1.000
_cell.length_b   1.000
_cell.length_c   1.000
_cell.angle_alpha   90.00
_cell.angle_beta   90.00
_cell.angle_gamma   90.00
#
_symmetry.space_group_name_H-M   'P 1'
#
loop_
_entity.id
_entity.type
_entity.pdbx_description
1 polymer ?
#
loop_
_entity_poly.entity_id
_entity_poly.type
_entity_poly.pdbx_seq_one_letter_code
_entity_poly.pdbx_strand_id
1 'polypeptide(L)'
;LGVRPGRPRDERVRPALADDPRVRAALDSRRAGLAPFWLRMQETTSELTGHALVIDGEDTFTAMLAHLLRSSGLTVTVRRYDEPGLREAALAHEGPLVLGPGPGNPADPADPRMTFLRSLAAQALRGHRHGVLGVCLGHELLAAELGLEIVRKEVPYQGAQTRIDLFGRPETVGFYNSFVAHCDEETSLELAAHGIEVSRDAATGEVHALRGPGFAGVQFHPESVLSLRGTAIVRELLSGVLV
;
A
#
# COMPACT_ATOMS: atom_id res chain seq x y z
N LEU A 1 26.54 45.53 24.82
CA LEU A 1 25.56 44.52 24.38
C LEU A 1 25.56 43.42 25.44
N GLY A 2 24.58 43.51 26.40
CA GLY A 2 24.47 42.56 27.50
C GLY A 2 23.76 41.29 27.06
N VAL A 3 24.46 40.18 27.16
CA VAL A 3 23.89 38.83 27.05
C VAL A 3 23.07 38.57 28.30
N ARG A 4 21.75 38.43 28.18
CA ARG A 4 20.89 38.00 29.29
C ARG A 4 21.22 36.56 29.65
N PRO A 5 21.50 36.20 30.92
CA PRO A 5 21.67 34.83 31.32
C PRO A 5 20.36 34.06 31.07
N GLY A 6 20.46 32.93 30.37
CA GLY A 6 19.33 32.04 30.15
C GLY A 6 18.76 31.54 31.48
N ARG A 7 17.43 31.37 31.56
CA ARG A 7 16.76 30.76 32.72
C ARG A 7 17.39 29.40 33.00
N PRO A 8 17.67 29.06 34.27
CA PRO A 8 18.15 27.71 34.60
C PRO A 8 17.11 26.69 34.11
N ARG A 9 17.57 25.67 33.35
CA ARG A 9 16.74 24.52 33.02
C ARG A 9 16.38 23.81 34.32
N ASP A 10 15.09 23.66 34.55
CA ASP A 10 14.53 22.90 35.67
C ASP A 10 14.96 21.43 35.51
N GLU A 11 16.01 21.06 36.26
CA GLU A 11 16.57 19.69 36.30
C GLU A 11 15.69 18.74 37.15
N ARG A 12 14.38 18.87 37.09
CA ARG A 12 13.53 17.80 37.59
C ARG A 12 13.80 16.54 36.76
N VAL A 13 14.47 15.57 37.38
CA VAL A 13 14.62 14.21 36.85
C VAL A 13 13.22 13.71 36.55
N ARG A 14 12.81 13.79 35.28
CA ARG A 14 11.57 13.17 34.82
C ARG A 14 11.79 11.67 34.90
N PRO A 15 10.91 10.88 35.56
CA PRO A 15 11.01 9.44 35.55
C PRO A 15 11.06 8.98 34.09
N ALA A 16 11.93 8.00 33.80
CA ALA A 16 12.05 7.49 32.44
C ALA A 16 10.68 6.99 31.98
N LEU A 17 10.21 7.43 30.82
CA LEU A 17 8.91 7.01 30.27
C LEU A 17 8.79 5.48 30.21
N ALA A 18 9.90 4.76 30.08
CA ALA A 18 9.97 3.30 30.13
C ALA A 18 9.48 2.70 31.46
N ASP A 19 9.49 3.47 32.55
CA ASP A 19 9.07 3.03 33.88
C ASP A 19 7.62 3.35 34.19
N ASP A 20 6.93 4.13 33.34
CA ASP A 20 5.51 4.40 33.48
C ASP A 20 4.70 3.14 33.14
N PRO A 21 3.85 2.63 34.08
CA PRO A 21 3.06 1.40 33.84
C PRO A 21 2.14 1.50 32.61
N ARG A 22 1.66 2.71 32.28
CA ARG A 22 0.79 2.94 31.11
C ARG A 22 1.59 2.79 29.81
N VAL A 23 2.84 3.28 29.79
CA VAL A 23 3.74 3.13 28.65
C VAL A 23 4.13 1.67 28.48
N ARG A 24 4.44 0.96 29.56
CA ARG A 24 4.71 -0.50 29.52
C ARG A 24 3.51 -1.27 28.99
N ALA A 25 2.31 -1.03 29.48
CA ALA A 25 1.09 -1.68 29.00
C ALA A 25 0.84 -1.42 27.50
N ALA A 26 1.08 -0.18 27.03
CA ALA A 26 0.95 0.16 25.62
C ALA A 26 2.01 -0.53 24.75
N LEU A 27 3.25 -0.65 25.22
CA LEU A 27 4.31 -1.37 24.53
C LEU A 27 4.05 -2.88 24.51
N ASP A 28 3.57 -3.46 25.60
CA ASP A 28 3.24 -4.90 25.67
C ASP A 28 2.04 -5.22 24.77
N SER A 29 1.02 -4.35 24.70
CA SER A 29 -0.10 -4.50 23.77
C SER A 29 0.37 -4.50 22.30
N ARG A 30 1.32 -3.61 21.95
CA ARG A 30 1.92 -3.61 20.60
C ARG A 30 2.75 -4.86 20.33
N ARG A 31 3.54 -5.31 21.30
CA ARG A 31 4.35 -6.54 21.18
C ARG A 31 3.49 -7.79 21.03
N ALA A 32 2.37 -7.86 21.72
CA ALA A 32 1.43 -8.98 21.61
C ALA A 32 0.88 -9.17 20.18
N GLY A 33 0.77 -8.09 19.40
CA GLY A 33 0.39 -8.16 17.98
C GLY A 33 1.53 -8.54 17.03
N LEU A 34 2.80 -8.26 17.41
CA LEU A 34 3.95 -8.50 16.53
C LEU A 34 4.25 -9.99 16.34
N ALA A 35 4.23 -10.78 17.41
CA ALA A 35 4.53 -12.21 17.32
C ALA A 35 3.55 -12.97 16.41
N PRO A 36 2.21 -12.79 16.52
CA PRO A 36 1.25 -13.37 15.58
C PRO A 36 1.44 -12.88 14.14
N PHE A 37 1.84 -11.63 13.94
CA PHE A 37 2.15 -11.10 12.61
C PHE A 37 3.33 -11.84 11.97
N TRP A 38 4.46 -11.93 12.66
CA TRP A 38 5.65 -12.59 12.14
C TRP A 38 5.47 -14.11 11.97
N LEU A 39 4.74 -14.76 12.88
CA LEU A 39 4.44 -16.20 12.78
C LEU A 39 3.55 -16.48 11.56
N ARG A 40 2.53 -15.67 11.31
CA ARG A 40 1.66 -15.82 10.13
C ARG A 40 2.41 -15.63 8.81
N MET A 41 3.41 -14.74 8.78
CA MET A 41 4.23 -14.53 7.58
C MET A 41 5.28 -15.65 7.37
N GLN A 42 5.52 -16.49 8.37
CA GLN A 42 6.40 -17.66 8.26
C GLN A 42 5.64 -18.92 7.84
N GLU A 43 4.33 -18.98 8.04
CA GLU A 43 3.49 -20.07 7.56
C GLU A 43 3.23 -19.90 6.06
N THR A 44 3.91 -20.71 5.25
CA THR A 44 3.62 -20.76 3.80
C THR A 44 2.28 -21.47 3.61
N THR A 45 1.25 -20.72 3.25
CA THR A 45 -0.02 -21.30 2.81
C THR A 45 0.03 -21.40 1.29
N SER A 46 0.01 -22.59 0.75
CA SER A 46 0.11 -22.88 -0.68
C SER A 46 -1.19 -22.62 -1.46
N GLU A 47 -1.89 -21.52 -1.16
CA GLU A 47 -3.16 -21.19 -1.81
C GLU A 47 -2.97 -20.52 -3.18
N LEU A 48 -1.89 -19.75 -3.35
CA LEU A 48 -1.51 -19.18 -4.63
C LEU A 48 -0.34 -19.91 -5.24
N THR A 49 -0.32 -20.00 -6.55
CA THR A 49 0.78 -20.59 -7.32
C THR A 49 1.20 -19.65 -8.43
N GLY A 50 2.44 -19.76 -8.87
CA GLY A 50 2.98 -18.96 -9.97
C GLY A 50 4.11 -18.03 -9.52
N HIS A 51 4.47 -17.13 -10.42
CA HIS A 51 5.60 -16.23 -10.25
C HIS A 51 5.13 -14.78 -10.35
N ALA A 52 5.24 -14.00 -9.28
CA ALA A 52 4.93 -12.58 -9.28
C ALA A 52 6.17 -11.74 -9.60
N LEU A 53 6.00 -10.72 -10.42
CA LEU A 53 6.99 -9.68 -10.65
C LEU A 53 6.58 -8.41 -9.89
N VAL A 54 7.38 -8.01 -8.91
CA VAL A 54 7.17 -6.78 -8.11
C VAL A 54 8.04 -5.68 -8.67
N ILE A 55 7.42 -4.56 -9.03
CA ILE A 55 8.11 -3.33 -9.43
C ILE A 55 8.32 -2.48 -8.18
N ASP A 56 9.59 -2.28 -7.83
CA ASP A 56 9.98 -1.44 -6.69
C ASP A 56 10.04 0.03 -7.09
N GLY A 57 9.17 0.84 -6.47
CA GLY A 57 9.14 2.30 -6.61
C GLY A 57 10.10 3.04 -5.68
N GLU A 58 11.13 2.35 -5.15
CA GLU A 58 12.10 2.84 -4.14
C GLU A 58 11.51 2.98 -2.74
N ASP A 59 10.82 1.94 -2.27
CA ASP A 59 10.26 1.91 -0.92
C ASP A 59 10.86 0.77 -0.08
N THR A 60 11.12 1.06 1.18
CA THR A 60 11.60 0.05 2.15
C THR A 60 10.57 -1.05 2.43
N PHE A 61 9.29 -0.78 2.24
CA PHE A 61 8.22 -1.76 2.37
C PHE A 61 8.18 -2.79 1.24
N THR A 62 8.83 -2.55 0.11
CA THR A 62 8.86 -3.50 -1.02
C THR A 62 9.40 -4.87 -0.62
N ALA A 63 10.42 -4.92 0.24
CA ALA A 63 10.96 -6.19 0.75
C ALA A 63 9.95 -6.97 1.60
N MET A 64 9.15 -6.28 2.43
CA MET A 64 8.10 -6.87 3.23
C MET A 64 6.93 -7.35 2.36
N LEU A 65 6.54 -6.56 1.35
CA LEU A 65 5.53 -6.96 0.37
C LEU A 65 5.94 -8.23 -0.38
N ALA A 66 7.19 -8.29 -0.86
CA ALA A 66 7.72 -9.49 -1.50
C ALA A 66 7.72 -10.71 -0.56
N HIS A 67 8.02 -10.51 0.72
CA HIS A 67 7.94 -11.57 1.73
C HIS A 67 6.49 -12.04 1.94
N LEU A 68 5.54 -11.13 2.04
CA LEU A 68 4.11 -11.44 2.16
C LEU A 68 3.62 -12.27 0.95
N LEU A 69 4.00 -11.88 -0.27
CA LEU A 69 3.64 -12.62 -1.48
C LEU A 69 4.24 -14.03 -1.49
N ARG A 70 5.50 -14.20 -1.05
CA ARG A 70 6.13 -15.52 -0.90
C ARG A 70 5.43 -16.37 0.15
N SER A 71 5.03 -15.80 1.28
CA SER A 71 4.27 -16.52 2.32
C SER A 71 2.88 -16.94 1.86
N SER A 72 2.37 -16.31 0.79
CA SER A 72 1.09 -16.67 0.15
C SER A 72 1.23 -17.78 -0.92
N GLY A 73 2.45 -18.30 -1.17
CA GLY A 73 2.71 -19.41 -2.08
C GLY A 73 3.35 -19.03 -3.41
N LEU A 74 3.54 -17.72 -3.69
CA LEU A 74 4.15 -17.28 -4.94
C LEU A 74 5.69 -17.34 -4.91
N THR A 75 6.31 -17.63 -6.03
CA THR A 75 7.68 -17.20 -6.27
C THR A 75 7.69 -15.71 -6.63
N VAL A 76 8.71 -14.96 -6.19
CA VAL A 76 8.71 -13.50 -6.35
C VAL A 76 10.06 -13.00 -6.81
N THR A 77 10.06 -12.28 -7.92
CA THR A 77 11.18 -11.44 -8.36
C THR A 77 10.82 -9.98 -8.08
N VAL A 78 11.78 -9.23 -7.52
CA VAL A 78 11.66 -7.79 -7.33
C VAL A 78 12.61 -7.12 -8.30
N ARG A 79 12.13 -6.15 -9.05
CA ARG A 79 12.96 -5.32 -9.94
C ARG A 79 12.69 -3.85 -9.67
N ARG A 80 13.76 -3.08 -9.61
CA ARG A 80 13.66 -1.64 -9.42
C ARG A 80 13.17 -0.95 -10.69
N TYR A 81 12.40 0.13 -10.56
CA TYR A 81 11.75 0.82 -11.68
C TYR A 81 12.71 1.26 -12.80
N ASP A 82 13.97 1.57 -12.47
CA ASP A 82 15.00 2.08 -13.39
C ASP A 82 15.92 1.00 -13.99
N GLU A 83 15.64 -0.28 -13.73
CA GLU A 83 16.41 -1.37 -14.32
C GLU A 83 16.23 -1.43 -15.84
N PRO A 84 17.33 -1.58 -16.61
CA PRO A 84 17.25 -1.72 -18.06
C PRO A 84 16.36 -2.91 -18.49
N GLY A 85 15.49 -2.68 -19.47
CA GLY A 85 14.60 -3.70 -20.02
C GLY A 85 13.45 -4.09 -19.08
N LEU A 86 13.21 -3.32 -18.00
CA LEU A 86 12.14 -3.63 -17.07
C LEU A 86 10.76 -3.59 -17.72
N ARG A 87 10.48 -2.59 -18.56
CA ARG A 87 9.16 -2.43 -19.21
C ARG A 87 8.80 -3.65 -20.03
N GLU A 88 9.70 -4.07 -20.88
CA GLU A 88 9.51 -5.26 -21.74
C GLU A 88 9.33 -6.51 -20.91
N ALA A 89 10.16 -6.68 -19.87
CA ALA A 89 10.06 -7.82 -18.97
C ALA A 89 8.74 -7.82 -18.18
N ALA A 90 8.26 -6.66 -17.72
CA ALA A 90 7.02 -6.55 -16.98
C ALA A 90 5.80 -6.85 -17.85
N LEU A 91 5.76 -6.35 -19.09
CA LEU A 91 4.64 -6.57 -19.99
C LEU A 91 4.61 -7.97 -20.59
N ALA A 92 5.77 -8.63 -20.70
CA ALA A 92 5.89 -10.01 -21.15
C ALA A 92 5.79 -11.05 -20.02
N HIS A 93 5.65 -10.61 -18.78
CA HIS A 93 5.62 -11.51 -17.63
C HIS A 93 4.36 -12.38 -17.60
N GLU A 94 4.53 -13.68 -17.43
CA GLU A 94 3.44 -14.67 -17.43
C GLU A 94 2.93 -14.99 -16.01
N GLY A 95 2.78 -13.97 -15.18
CA GLY A 95 2.27 -14.08 -13.81
C GLY A 95 1.80 -12.72 -13.30
N PRO A 96 1.32 -12.59 -12.06
CA PRO A 96 0.85 -11.33 -11.52
C PRO A 96 1.95 -10.27 -11.52
N LEU A 97 1.60 -9.09 -12.02
CA LEU A 97 2.43 -7.89 -11.95
C LEU A 97 2.01 -7.08 -10.72
N VAL A 98 2.96 -6.79 -9.84
CA VAL A 98 2.70 -6.00 -8.63
C VAL A 98 3.40 -4.66 -8.75
N LEU A 99 2.63 -3.58 -8.86
CA LEU A 99 3.13 -2.22 -8.76
C LEU A 99 3.28 -1.87 -7.29
N GLY A 100 4.51 -1.81 -6.81
CA GLY A 100 4.84 -1.66 -5.41
C GLY A 100 4.66 -0.24 -4.86
N PRO A 101 4.87 -0.09 -3.55
CA PRO A 101 4.89 1.22 -2.93
C PRO A 101 6.10 2.05 -3.40
N GLY A 102 6.03 3.35 -3.17
CA GLY A 102 7.10 4.28 -3.51
C GLY A 102 6.80 5.69 -3.00
N PRO A 103 7.82 6.52 -2.79
CA PRO A 103 7.65 7.91 -2.44
C PRO A 103 7.34 8.76 -3.68
N GLY A 104 6.80 9.94 -3.47
CA GLY A 104 6.64 10.97 -4.50
C GLY A 104 5.20 11.36 -4.75
N ASN A 105 5.02 12.24 -5.74
CA ASN A 105 3.71 12.68 -6.20
C ASN A 105 3.37 11.95 -7.51
N PRO A 106 2.38 11.03 -7.53
CA PRO A 106 2.03 10.29 -8.75
C PRO A 106 1.54 11.19 -9.89
N ALA A 107 1.11 12.41 -9.59
CA ALA A 107 0.69 13.38 -10.60
C ALA A 107 1.80 14.30 -11.13
N ASP A 108 3.05 14.18 -10.63
CA ASP A 108 4.14 15.05 -11.04
C ASP A 108 4.71 14.65 -12.42
N PRO A 109 4.49 15.47 -13.46
CA PRO A 109 5.02 15.17 -14.79
C PRO A 109 6.53 15.44 -14.93
N ALA A 110 7.13 16.16 -13.96
CA ALA A 110 8.55 16.47 -13.96
C ALA A 110 9.41 15.37 -13.33
N ASP A 111 8.81 14.45 -12.60
CA ASP A 111 9.51 13.29 -12.05
C ASP A 111 9.62 12.16 -13.10
N PRO A 112 10.82 11.82 -13.61
CA PRO A 112 10.99 10.76 -14.62
C PRO A 112 10.52 9.39 -14.12
N ARG A 113 10.65 9.13 -12.81
CA ARG A 113 10.16 7.89 -12.18
C ARG A 113 8.65 7.80 -12.28
N MET A 114 7.93 8.88 -11.91
CA MET A 114 6.48 8.92 -12.00
C MET A 114 6.01 8.78 -13.45
N THR A 115 6.66 9.45 -14.39
CA THR A 115 6.40 9.31 -15.83
C THR A 115 6.55 7.87 -16.30
N PHE A 116 7.63 7.19 -15.88
CA PHE A 116 7.86 5.78 -16.21
C PHE A 116 6.79 4.87 -15.60
N LEU A 117 6.55 4.98 -14.28
CA LEU A 117 5.63 4.13 -13.54
C LEU A 117 4.18 4.31 -14.01
N ARG A 118 3.72 5.54 -14.27
CA ARG A 118 2.41 5.80 -14.86
C ARG A 118 2.26 5.14 -16.23
N SER A 119 3.24 5.32 -17.11
CA SER A 119 3.22 4.70 -18.42
C SER A 119 3.19 3.17 -18.35
N LEU A 120 3.90 2.57 -17.38
CA LEU A 120 3.87 1.14 -17.14
C LEU A 120 2.50 0.69 -16.61
N ALA A 121 1.93 1.39 -15.63
CA ALA A 121 0.60 1.11 -15.07
C ALA A 121 -0.48 1.16 -16.17
N ALA A 122 -0.45 2.20 -17.01
CA ALA A 122 -1.36 2.35 -18.14
C ALA A 122 -1.27 1.19 -19.14
N GLN A 123 -0.05 0.72 -19.45
CA GLN A 123 0.16 -0.40 -20.35
C GLN A 123 -0.26 -1.72 -19.72
N ALA A 124 0.03 -1.91 -18.44
CA ALA A 124 -0.35 -3.10 -17.69
C ALA A 124 -1.87 -3.24 -17.59
N LEU A 125 -2.61 -2.18 -17.26
CA LEU A 125 -4.08 -2.19 -17.21
C LEU A 125 -4.71 -2.57 -18.55
N ARG A 126 -4.12 -2.13 -19.66
CA ARG A 126 -4.66 -2.41 -21.01
C ARG A 126 -4.29 -3.78 -21.58
N GLY A 127 -3.17 -4.34 -21.16
CA GLY A 127 -2.60 -5.48 -21.89
C GLY A 127 -2.10 -6.65 -21.06
N HIS A 128 -1.87 -6.48 -19.76
CA HIS A 128 -1.36 -7.58 -18.93
C HIS A 128 -2.49 -8.53 -18.54
N ARG A 129 -2.37 -9.81 -18.96
CA ARG A 129 -3.44 -10.81 -18.85
C ARG A 129 -3.38 -11.65 -17.56
N HIS A 130 -2.32 -11.52 -16.77
CA HIS A 130 -2.05 -12.36 -15.61
C HIS A 130 -2.30 -11.64 -14.29
N GLY A 131 -3.09 -10.57 -14.32
CA GLY A 131 -3.48 -9.79 -13.15
C GLY A 131 -2.47 -8.72 -12.72
N VAL A 132 -2.98 -7.56 -12.33
CA VAL A 132 -2.19 -6.42 -11.83
C VAL A 132 -2.64 -6.09 -10.41
N LEU A 133 -1.70 -5.99 -9.47
CA LEU A 133 -1.96 -5.52 -8.12
C LEU A 133 -1.18 -4.22 -7.86
N GLY A 134 -1.86 -3.15 -7.45
CA GLY A 134 -1.24 -1.90 -7.00
C GLY A 134 -1.23 -1.79 -5.48
N VAL A 135 -0.09 -1.40 -4.89
CA VAL A 135 0.02 -1.14 -3.45
C VAL A 135 0.54 0.27 -3.22
N CYS A 136 -0.17 1.06 -2.42
CA CYS A 136 0.12 2.46 -2.09
C CYS A 136 0.34 3.30 -3.37
N LEU A 137 1.56 3.68 -3.72
CA LEU A 137 1.85 4.37 -4.98
C LEU A 137 1.29 3.61 -6.19
N GLY A 138 1.48 2.29 -6.24
CA GLY A 138 0.93 1.46 -7.32
C GLY A 138 -0.58 1.56 -7.45
N HIS A 139 -1.31 1.62 -6.34
CA HIS A 139 -2.75 1.87 -6.33
C HIS A 139 -3.10 3.28 -6.85
N GLU A 140 -2.38 4.31 -6.42
CA GLU A 140 -2.60 5.69 -6.89
C GLU A 140 -2.38 5.80 -8.41
N LEU A 141 -1.38 5.08 -8.94
CA LEU A 141 -1.14 5.03 -10.38
C LEU A 141 -2.29 4.35 -11.15
N LEU A 142 -2.80 3.22 -10.63
CA LEU A 142 -3.96 2.54 -11.23
C LEU A 142 -5.21 3.44 -11.16
N ALA A 143 -5.46 4.08 -10.03
CA ALA A 143 -6.59 4.99 -9.84
C ALA A 143 -6.54 6.18 -10.81
N ALA A 144 -5.37 6.78 -11.00
CA ALA A 144 -5.17 7.86 -11.96
C ALA A 144 -5.46 7.45 -13.40
N GLU A 145 -5.07 6.23 -13.80
CA GLU A 145 -5.36 5.69 -15.14
C GLU A 145 -6.85 5.34 -15.33
N LEU A 146 -7.59 5.13 -14.26
CA LEU A 146 -9.06 4.99 -14.28
C LEU A 146 -9.78 6.34 -14.25
N GLY A 147 -9.06 7.46 -14.28
CA GLY A 147 -9.62 8.81 -14.32
C GLY A 147 -9.89 9.42 -12.94
N LEU A 148 -9.50 8.77 -11.84
CA LEU A 148 -9.66 9.34 -10.52
C LEU A 148 -8.62 10.44 -10.26
N GLU A 149 -9.04 11.50 -9.59
CA GLU A 149 -8.14 12.57 -9.18
C GLU A 149 -7.24 12.11 -8.04
N ILE A 150 -5.94 12.39 -8.15
CA ILE A 150 -4.98 12.16 -7.06
C ILE A 150 -4.74 13.47 -6.34
N VAL A 151 -5.16 13.53 -5.10
CA VAL A 151 -5.07 14.74 -4.27
C VAL A 151 -4.06 14.56 -3.14
N ARG A 152 -3.45 15.67 -2.72
CA ARG A 152 -2.59 15.67 -1.55
C ARG A 152 -3.44 15.76 -0.28
N LYS A 153 -3.18 14.88 0.68
CA LYS A 153 -3.86 14.91 1.99
C LYS A 153 -3.44 16.17 2.78
N GLU A 154 -4.39 16.79 3.46
CA GLU A 154 -4.11 17.87 4.41
C GLU A 154 -3.20 17.37 5.56
N VAL A 155 -3.49 16.18 6.07
CA VAL A 155 -2.70 15.49 7.09
C VAL A 155 -2.20 14.17 6.54
N PRO A 156 -0.91 14.08 6.16
CA PRO A 156 -0.31 12.82 5.70
C PRO A 156 -0.36 11.73 6.77
N TYR A 157 -0.62 10.51 6.35
CA TYR A 157 -0.50 9.35 7.21
C TYR A 157 0.95 8.85 7.23
N GLN A 158 1.48 8.64 8.45
CA GLN A 158 2.84 8.13 8.69
C GLN A 158 2.78 6.99 9.72
N GLY A 159 2.13 5.89 9.35
CA GLY A 159 1.85 4.77 10.23
C GLY A 159 0.51 4.94 10.98
N ALA A 160 -0.51 5.42 10.30
CA ALA A 160 -1.86 5.50 10.83
C ALA A 160 -2.57 4.14 10.68
N GLN A 161 -3.04 3.58 11.79
CA GLN A 161 -3.90 2.41 11.77
C GLN A 161 -5.37 2.85 11.78
N THR A 162 -6.12 2.45 10.77
CA THR A 162 -7.51 2.88 10.59
C THR A 162 -8.40 1.68 10.26
N ARG A 163 -9.63 1.70 10.76
CA ARG A 163 -10.68 0.75 10.37
C ARG A 163 -11.41 1.33 9.16
N ILE A 164 -11.45 0.57 8.08
CA ILE A 164 -12.12 0.93 6.82
C ILE A 164 -13.21 -0.09 6.48
N ASP A 165 -14.13 0.28 5.61
CA ASP A 165 -14.91 -0.69 4.86
C ASP A 165 -14.11 -1.12 3.63
N LEU A 166 -13.82 -2.41 3.51
CA LEU A 166 -13.14 -2.99 2.35
C LEU A 166 -14.12 -3.88 1.60
N PHE A 167 -14.78 -3.31 0.59
CA PHE A 167 -15.78 -4.00 -0.23
C PHE A 167 -16.87 -4.69 0.62
N GLY A 168 -17.48 -3.95 1.56
CA GLY A 168 -18.54 -4.42 2.44
C GLY A 168 -18.06 -5.14 3.70
N ARG A 169 -16.73 -5.21 3.96
CA ARG A 169 -16.18 -5.82 5.17
C ARG A 169 -15.33 -4.82 5.96
N PRO A 170 -15.50 -4.76 7.29
CA PRO A 170 -14.64 -3.94 8.12
C PRO A 170 -13.24 -4.57 8.24
N GLU A 171 -12.21 -3.84 7.85
CA GLU A 171 -10.80 -4.24 7.97
C GLU A 171 -10.01 -3.17 8.71
N THR A 172 -9.02 -3.59 9.49
CA THR A 172 -8.07 -2.69 10.17
C THR A 172 -6.75 -2.73 9.44
N VAL A 173 -6.33 -1.59 8.89
CA VAL A 173 -5.20 -1.47 7.97
C VAL A 173 -4.30 -0.29 8.29
N GLY A 174 -3.06 -0.36 7.83
CA GLY A 174 -2.03 0.66 8.07
C GLY A 174 -1.75 1.51 6.84
N PHE A 175 -1.78 2.83 7.01
CA PHE A 175 -1.54 3.82 5.96
C PHE A 175 -0.24 4.59 6.18
N TYR A 176 0.46 4.90 5.06
CA TYR A 176 1.74 5.65 5.04
C TYR A 176 1.78 6.62 3.86
N ASN A 177 0.65 7.24 3.51
CA ASN A 177 0.50 7.99 2.28
C ASN A 177 0.34 9.51 2.51
N SER A 178 0.87 10.29 1.58
CA SER A 178 0.69 11.74 1.48
C SER A 178 -0.28 12.14 0.37
N PHE A 179 -0.57 11.22 -0.54
CA PHE A 179 -1.52 11.39 -1.62
C PHE A 179 -2.61 10.33 -1.52
N VAL A 180 -3.75 10.56 -2.14
CA VAL A 180 -4.88 9.64 -2.15
C VAL A 180 -5.72 9.87 -3.41
N ALA A 181 -6.27 8.81 -3.97
CA ALA A 181 -7.28 8.93 -5.01
C ALA A 181 -8.61 9.39 -4.39
N HIS A 182 -9.29 10.29 -5.06
CA HIS A 182 -10.59 10.79 -4.67
C HIS A 182 -11.66 10.30 -5.65
N CYS A 183 -12.79 9.83 -5.12
CA CYS A 183 -13.92 9.33 -5.87
C CYS A 183 -15.22 9.76 -5.18
N ASP A 184 -16.06 10.51 -5.87
CA ASP A 184 -17.41 10.82 -5.41
C ASP A 184 -18.40 9.69 -5.73
N GLU A 185 -19.66 9.87 -5.37
CA GLU A 185 -20.69 8.86 -5.57
C GLU A 185 -21.00 8.63 -7.05
N GLU A 186 -21.06 9.71 -7.85
CA GLU A 186 -21.37 9.64 -9.28
C GLU A 186 -20.29 8.86 -10.03
N THR A 187 -19.04 9.23 -9.82
CA THR A 187 -17.88 8.53 -10.39
C THR A 187 -17.82 7.05 -9.95
N SER A 188 -18.16 6.77 -8.68
CA SER A 188 -18.19 5.40 -8.16
C SER A 188 -19.25 4.55 -8.89
N LEU A 189 -20.43 5.13 -9.18
CA LEU A 189 -21.49 4.45 -9.94
C LEU A 189 -21.11 4.24 -11.41
N GLU A 190 -20.43 5.21 -12.03
CA GLU A 190 -19.91 5.08 -13.39
C GLU A 190 -18.87 3.95 -13.49
N LEU A 191 -17.94 3.88 -12.55
CA LEU A 191 -16.96 2.80 -12.49
C LEU A 191 -17.63 1.44 -12.28
N ALA A 192 -18.64 1.37 -11.41
CA ALA A 192 -19.40 0.14 -11.17
C ALA A 192 -20.12 -0.37 -12.43
N ALA A 193 -20.61 0.52 -13.30
CA ALA A 193 -21.20 0.15 -14.59
C ALA A 193 -20.18 -0.53 -15.53
N HIS A 194 -18.89 -0.32 -15.32
CA HIS A 194 -17.78 -0.97 -16.02
C HIS A 194 -17.19 -2.17 -15.27
N GLY A 195 -17.84 -2.63 -14.19
CA GLY A 195 -17.38 -3.76 -13.38
C GLY A 195 -16.22 -3.43 -12.46
N ILE A 196 -16.02 -2.14 -12.13
CA ILE A 196 -14.98 -1.67 -11.22
C ILE A 196 -15.63 -1.30 -9.89
N GLU A 197 -15.24 -1.99 -8.83
CA GLU A 197 -15.67 -1.67 -7.47
C GLU A 197 -14.65 -0.77 -6.77
N VAL A 198 -15.17 0.24 -6.06
CA VAL A 198 -14.37 1.19 -5.29
C VAL A 198 -14.76 1.12 -3.82
N SER A 199 -13.79 0.81 -2.96
CA SER A 199 -13.90 0.97 -1.51
C SER A 199 -13.40 2.35 -1.15
N ARG A 200 -14.27 3.23 -0.63
CA ARG A 200 -13.96 4.62 -0.30
C ARG A 200 -14.57 5.04 1.03
N ASP A 201 -14.04 6.06 1.63
CA ASP A 201 -14.70 6.76 2.72
C ASP A 201 -15.87 7.58 2.17
N ALA A 202 -17.07 7.34 2.68
CA ALA A 202 -18.28 8.01 2.19
C ALA A 202 -18.34 9.50 2.54
N ALA A 203 -17.63 9.94 3.59
CA ALA A 203 -17.63 11.33 4.03
C ALA A 203 -16.56 12.17 3.30
N THR A 204 -15.40 11.59 3.04
CA THR A 204 -14.27 12.31 2.44
C THR A 204 -14.07 12.01 0.96
N GLY A 205 -14.60 10.90 0.44
CA GLY A 205 -14.35 10.43 -0.91
C GLY A 205 -12.97 9.79 -1.12
N GLU A 206 -12.16 9.67 -0.06
CA GLU A 206 -10.84 9.02 -0.13
C GLU A 206 -10.97 7.54 -0.49
N VAL A 207 -10.27 7.11 -1.52
CA VAL A 207 -10.30 5.73 -2.00
C VAL A 207 -9.30 4.88 -1.22
N HIS A 208 -9.80 3.83 -0.59
CA HIS A 208 -9.00 2.86 0.15
C HIS A 208 -8.54 1.68 -0.68
N ALA A 209 -9.39 1.26 -1.62
CA ALA A 209 -9.11 0.17 -2.54
C ALA A 209 -10.00 0.25 -3.78
N LEU A 210 -9.55 -0.43 -4.84
CA LEU A 210 -10.33 -0.63 -6.06
C LEU A 210 -10.04 -2.02 -6.63
N ARG A 211 -11.00 -2.59 -7.33
CA ARG A 211 -10.84 -3.84 -8.06
C ARG A 211 -11.73 -3.87 -9.31
N GLY A 212 -11.25 -4.54 -10.32
CA GLY A 212 -11.96 -4.69 -11.58
C GLY A 212 -11.44 -5.89 -12.37
N PRO A 213 -11.88 -6.08 -13.62
CA PRO A 213 -11.43 -7.19 -14.45
C PRO A 213 -9.90 -7.17 -14.64
N GLY A 214 -9.21 -8.17 -14.08
CA GLY A 214 -7.77 -8.34 -14.21
C GLY A 214 -6.89 -7.39 -13.36
N PHE A 215 -7.45 -6.58 -12.47
CA PHE A 215 -6.66 -5.73 -11.59
C PHE A 215 -7.29 -5.49 -10.22
N ALA A 216 -6.44 -5.18 -9.26
CA ALA A 216 -6.84 -4.64 -7.95
C ALA A 216 -5.79 -3.65 -7.42
N GLY A 217 -6.20 -2.79 -6.47
CA GLY A 217 -5.29 -1.88 -5.82
C GLY A 217 -5.73 -1.54 -4.41
N VAL A 218 -4.76 -1.32 -3.51
CA VAL A 218 -4.98 -0.91 -2.13
C VAL A 218 -4.08 0.26 -1.75
N GLN A 219 -4.66 1.30 -1.14
CA GLN A 219 -3.92 2.48 -0.69
C GLN A 219 -3.07 2.19 0.56
N PHE A 220 -3.54 1.28 1.40
CA PHE A 220 -2.84 0.87 2.61
C PHE A 220 -1.73 -0.14 2.30
N HIS A 221 -0.88 -0.39 3.30
CA HIS A 221 0.20 -1.37 3.24
C HIS A 221 -0.23 -2.71 3.85
N PRO A 222 -0.64 -3.69 3.05
CA PRO A 222 -1.06 -5.00 3.56
C PRO A 222 0.09 -5.75 4.24
N GLU A 223 1.33 -5.47 3.85
CA GLU A 223 2.56 -6.02 4.43
C GLU A 223 2.94 -5.42 5.78
N SER A 224 2.31 -4.29 6.16
CA SER A 224 2.56 -3.63 7.44
C SER A 224 1.97 -4.41 8.61
N VAL A 225 2.67 -4.40 9.74
CA VAL A 225 2.16 -4.91 11.02
C VAL A 225 0.86 -4.23 11.47
N LEU A 226 0.56 -3.04 10.96
CA LEU A 226 -0.67 -2.30 11.24
C LEU A 226 -1.87 -2.84 10.45
N SER A 227 -1.64 -3.67 9.44
CA SER A 227 -2.69 -4.32 8.65
C SER A 227 -2.94 -5.72 9.20
N LEU A 228 -4.00 -5.87 10.01
CA LEU A 228 -4.19 -7.08 10.82
C LEU A 228 -4.43 -8.35 10.00
N ARG A 229 -5.02 -8.23 8.81
CA ARG A 229 -5.32 -9.35 7.91
C ARG A 229 -4.68 -9.19 6.52
N GLY A 230 -3.55 -8.48 6.43
CA GLY A 230 -2.91 -8.11 5.17
C GLY A 230 -2.66 -9.30 4.23
N THR A 231 -2.16 -10.42 4.75
CA THR A 231 -1.94 -11.64 3.97
C THR A 231 -3.24 -12.20 3.35
N ALA A 232 -4.33 -12.23 4.13
CA ALA A 232 -5.62 -12.70 3.64
C ALA A 232 -6.18 -11.76 2.57
N ILE A 233 -6.07 -10.45 2.79
CA ILE A 233 -6.52 -9.43 1.82
C ILE A 233 -5.79 -9.59 0.49
N VAL A 234 -4.45 -9.68 0.51
CA VAL A 234 -3.66 -9.83 -0.73
C VAL A 234 -4.01 -11.12 -1.46
N ARG A 235 -4.20 -12.23 -0.74
CA ARG A 235 -4.61 -13.50 -1.35
C ARG A 235 -5.97 -13.40 -2.03
N GLU A 236 -6.96 -12.80 -1.37
CA GLU A 236 -8.30 -12.58 -1.94
C GLU A 236 -8.24 -11.73 -3.21
N LEU A 237 -7.50 -10.62 -3.16
CA LEU A 237 -7.36 -9.73 -4.32
C LEU A 237 -6.65 -10.41 -5.49
N LEU A 238 -5.54 -11.11 -5.22
CA LEU A 238 -4.82 -11.84 -6.28
C LEU A 238 -5.65 -12.99 -6.83
N SER A 239 -6.37 -13.74 -6.00
CA SER A 239 -7.28 -14.79 -6.49
C SER A 239 -8.38 -14.23 -7.41
N GLY A 240 -8.84 -13.00 -7.14
CA GLY A 240 -9.84 -12.33 -7.99
C GLY A 240 -9.30 -11.79 -9.32
N VAL A 241 -8.00 -11.54 -9.42
CA VAL A 241 -7.38 -10.99 -10.66
C VAL A 241 -6.67 -12.03 -11.51
N LEU A 242 -6.47 -13.24 -10.98
CA LEU A 242 -5.80 -14.36 -11.67
C LEU A 242 -6.77 -15.28 -12.45
N VAL A 243 -7.99 -14.85 -12.67
CA VAL A 243 -9.04 -15.65 -13.35
C VAL A 243 -8.94 -15.54 -14.87
#